data_34e114c35a0f7adec10b8cd646dc7cdd
#
_entry.id   34e114c35a0f7adec10b8cd646dc7cdd
#
_cell.length_a   1.000
_cell.length_b   1.000
_cell.length_c   1.000
_cell.angle_alpha   90.00
_cell.angle_beta   90.00
_cell.angle_gamma   90.00
#
_symmetry.space_group_name_H-M   'P 1'
#
loop_
_entity.id
_entity.type
_entity.pdbx_description
1 polymer ?
#
loop_
_entity_poly.entity_id
_entity_poly.type
_entity_poly.pdbx_seq_one_letter_code
_entity_poly.pdbx_strand_id
1 'polypeptide(L)'
;EVFIMNEIKVAENKTLKLTNVLSRTLHPEELANLPVILTQMQNFMKSNGVQPIGPLVQAIKPGTGPDQLPEMYMMQQATQMIPNMEPGYHMDAVLRVKNCLYAHYTGPLSQSQLASSKLQIHAFENDIKMTGSSYTIYVNQDDDDAVVDVFMETK
;
A
#
# COMPACT_ATOMS: atom_id res chain seq x y z
N GLU A 1 -19.07 -26.58 -14.90
CA GLU A 1 -18.78 -25.76 -13.76
C GLU A 1 -18.65 -24.30 -14.17
N VAL A 2 -19.37 -23.46 -13.50
CA VAL A 2 -19.28 -22.02 -13.71
C VAL A 2 -18.41 -21.43 -12.61
N PHE A 3 -17.24 -20.93 -13.00
CA PHE A 3 -16.43 -20.13 -12.08
C PHE A 3 -17.04 -18.75 -11.99
N ILE A 4 -17.62 -18.42 -10.84
CA ILE A 4 -18.05 -17.07 -10.58
C ILE A 4 -16.81 -16.35 -10.00
N MET A 5 -16.15 -15.61 -10.86
CA MET A 5 -15.12 -14.67 -10.38
C MET A 5 -15.82 -13.46 -9.80
N ASN A 6 -15.45 -13.10 -8.58
CA ASN A 6 -15.91 -11.85 -8.00
C ASN A 6 -15.45 -10.70 -8.90
N GLU A 7 -16.42 -9.90 -9.34
CA GLU A 7 -16.09 -8.73 -10.16
C GLU A 7 -15.32 -7.70 -9.35
N ILE A 8 -14.19 -7.25 -9.89
CA ILE A 8 -13.42 -6.16 -9.29
C ILE A 8 -13.99 -4.85 -9.81
N LYS A 9 -14.63 -4.08 -8.93
CA LYS A 9 -15.20 -2.79 -9.28
C LYS A 9 -14.17 -1.69 -9.12
N VAL A 10 -14.14 -0.77 -10.10
CA VAL A 10 -13.26 0.39 -10.08
C VAL A 10 -14.09 1.62 -9.75
N ALA A 11 -13.55 2.47 -8.89
CA ALA A 11 -14.13 3.79 -8.60
C ALA A 11 -13.09 4.87 -8.86
N GLU A 12 -13.57 6.09 -9.16
CA GLU A 12 -12.71 7.25 -9.43
C GLU A 12 -12.90 8.31 -8.33
N ASN A 13 -11.98 9.26 -8.29
CA ASN A 13 -12.02 10.40 -7.37
C ASN A 13 -12.09 10.00 -5.91
N LYS A 14 -11.40 8.95 -5.53
CA LYS A 14 -11.33 8.50 -4.14
C LYS A 14 -10.15 9.12 -3.42
N THR A 15 -10.27 9.27 -2.11
CA THR A 15 -9.21 9.78 -1.25
C THR A 15 -8.78 8.69 -0.28
N LEU A 16 -7.47 8.45 -0.23
CA LEU A 16 -6.87 7.62 0.82
C LEU A 16 -6.43 8.55 1.94
N LYS A 17 -6.84 8.25 3.17
CA LYS A 17 -6.40 9.00 4.35
C LYS A 17 -5.96 8.03 5.42
N LEU A 18 -4.71 8.17 5.85
CA LEU A 18 -4.12 7.40 6.95
C LEU A 18 -3.58 8.38 7.98
N THR A 19 -3.58 7.96 9.26
CA THR A 19 -3.09 8.80 10.36
C THR A 19 -2.01 8.07 11.14
N ASN A 20 -1.07 8.82 11.70
CA ASN A 20 0.06 8.30 12.49
C ASN A 20 0.76 7.18 11.73
N VAL A 21 1.25 7.48 10.53
CA VAL A 21 1.77 6.48 9.59
C VAL A 21 3.27 6.34 9.74
N LEU A 22 3.71 5.16 10.18
CA LEU A 22 5.12 4.78 10.16
C LEU A 22 5.42 4.15 8.81
N SER A 23 6.39 4.69 8.08
CA SER A 23 6.83 4.18 6.79
C SER A 23 8.27 3.69 6.90
N ARG A 24 8.54 2.53 6.31
CA ARG A 24 9.87 1.94 6.22
C ARG A 24 10.22 1.81 4.74
N THR A 25 11.30 2.46 4.33
CA THR A 25 11.81 2.32 2.96
C THR A 25 12.28 0.89 2.72
N LEU A 26 11.91 0.32 1.58
CA LEU A 26 12.31 -1.02 1.19
C LEU A 26 13.37 -0.94 0.09
N HIS A 27 14.49 -1.61 0.30
CA HIS A 27 15.50 -1.79 -0.75
C HIS A 27 15.16 -3.06 -1.55
N PRO A 28 15.56 -3.13 -2.84
CA PRO A 28 15.19 -4.29 -3.68
C PRO A 28 15.57 -5.64 -3.09
N GLU A 29 16.71 -5.73 -2.42
CA GLU A 29 17.18 -6.97 -1.79
C GLU A 29 16.32 -7.37 -0.58
N GLU A 30 15.60 -6.43 0.03
CA GLU A 30 14.76 -6.70 1.19
C GLU A 30 13.40 -7.31 0.81
N LEU A 31 13.02 -7.25 -0.45
CA LEU A 31 11.74 -7.81 -0.92
C LEU A 31 11.64 -9.32 -0.72
N ALA A 32 12.77 -10.02 -0.68
CA ALA A 32 12.80 -11.44 -0.41
C ALA A 32 12.58 -11.77 1.08
N ASN A 33 12.68 -10.78 1.97
CA ASN A 33 12.64 -10.96 3.41
C ASN A 33 11.63 -10.04 4.10
N LEU A 34 10.47 -9.80 3.48
CA LEU A 34 9.44 -8.92 4.04
C LEU A 34 9.01 -9.27 5.46
N PRO A 35 8.87 -10.56 5.86
CA PRO A 35 8.54 -10.88 7.24
C PRO A 35 9.56 -10.36 8.25
N VAL A 36 10.85 -10.32 7.89
CA VAL A 36 11.90 -9.75 8.76
C VAL A 36 11.70 -8.24 8.91
N ILE A 37 11.41 -7.54 7.82
CA ILE A 37 11.15 -6.10 7.83
C ILE A 37 9.93 -5.77 8.71
N LEU A 38 8.85 -6.55 8.59
CA LEU A 38 7.66 -6.39 9.42
C LEU A 38 7.96 -6.56 10.89
N THR A 39 8.75 -7.59 11.24
CA THR A 39 9.16 -7.81 12.62
C THR A 39 9.97 -6.64 13.16
N GLN A 40 10.89 -6.11 12.35
CA GLN A 40 11.68 -4.92 12.72
C GLN A 40 10.78 -3.70 12.97
N MET A 41 9.79 -3.46 12.12
CA MET A 41 8.85 -2.36 12.30
C MET A 41 8.03 -2.52 13.59
N GLN A 42 7.53 -3.71 13.85
CA GLN A 42 6.78 -4.01 15.06
C GLN A 42 7.62 -3.82 16.32
N ASN A 43 8.88 -4.24 16.28
CA ASN A 43 9.81 -4.06 17.39
C ASN A 43 10.12 -2.58 17.61
N PHE A 44 10.29 -1.81 16.54
CA PHE A 44 10.51 -0.38 16.63
C PHE A 44 9.32 0.34 17.27
N MET A 45 8.10 0.00 16.84
CA MET A 45 6.88 0.54 17.45
C MET A 45 6.78 0.17 18.92
N LYS A 46 7.00 -1.10 19.25
CA LYS A 46 6.90 -1.60 20.62
C LYS A 46 7.92 -0.91 21.54
N SER A 47 9.15 -0.73 21.07
CA SER A 47 10.20 -0.06 21.86
C SER A 47 9.87 1.42 22.14
N ASN A 48 8.99 2.03 21.34
CA ASN A 48 8.52 3.39 21.52
C ASN A 48 7.14 3.48 22.21
N GLY A 49 6.63 2.37 22.72
CA GLY A 49 5.38 2.33 23.45
C GLY A 49 4.13 2.52 22.59
N VAL A 50 4.22 2.30 21.29
CA VAL A 50 3.08 2.40 20.38
C VAL A 50 2.74 1.04 19.80
N GLN A 51 1.51 0.90 19.32
CA GLN A 51 1.02 -0.34 18.73
C GLN A 51 0.52 -0.09 17.31
N PRO A 52 0.61 -1.10 16.43
CA PRO A 52 0.02 -1.00 15.10
C PRO A 52 -1.50 -0.95 15.18
N ILE A 53 -2.10 -0.11 14.34
CA ILE A 53 -3.55 -0.03 14.16
C ILE A 53 -3.84 -0.22 12.68
N GLY A 54 -4.83 -1.06 12.38
CA GLY A 54 -5.29 -1.27 11.01
C GLY A 54 -4.36 -2.12 10.18
N PRO A 55 -4.68 -2.27 8.90
CA PRO A 55 -3.96 -3.16 8.00
C PRO A 55 -2.62 -2.61 7.57
N LEU A 56 -1.76 -3.53 7.12
CA LEU A 56 -0.49 -3.21 6.49
C LEU A 56 -0.74 -2.59 5.12
N VAL A 57 0.06 -1.59 4.77
CA VAL A 57 0.01 -0.92 3.47
C VAL A 57 1.37 -1.03 2.79
N GLN A 58 1.38 -1.42 1.53
CA GLN A 58 2.56 -1.36 0.69
C GLN A 58 2.41 -0.23 -0.31
N ALA A 59 3.36 0.71 -0.31
CA ALA A 59 3.32 1.86 -1.20
C ALA A 59 4.44 1.78 -2.23
N ILE A 60 4.14 2.22 -3.44
CA ILE A 60 5.11 2.40 -4.51
C ILE A 60 4.98 3.85 -4.97
N LYS A 61 6.11 4.56 -5.06
CA LYS A 61 6.15 5.95 -5.52
C LYS A 61 7.15 6.09 -6.65
N PRO A 62 6.96 7.08 -7.55
CA PRO A 62 7.96 7.32 -8.59
C PRO A 62 9.28 7.73 -7.98
N GLY A 63 10.37 7.24 -8.58
CA GLY A 63 11.71 7.54 -8.10
C GLY A 63 12.13 8.96 -8.41
N THR A 64 12.97 9.52 -7.53
CA THR A 64 13.54 10.86 -7.65
C THR A 64 15.02 10.83 -8.03
N GLY A 65 15.64 9.64 -8.05
CA GLY A 65 17.04 9.48 -8.40
C GLY A 65 17.32 9.55 -9.89
N PRO A 66 18.61 9.58 -10.31
CA PRO A 66 18.98 9.67 -11.73
C PRO A 66 18.48 8.50 -12.58
N ASP A 67 18.37 7.32 -12.02
CA ASP A 67 17.88 6.10 -12.68
C ASP A 67 16.35 5.98 -12.64
N GLN A 68 15.66 6.88 -11.93
CA GLN A 68 14.20 6.94 -11.84
C GLN A 68 13.54 5.60 -11.45
N LEU A 69 14.25 4.78 -10.68
CA LEU A 69 13.68 3.53 -10.17
C LEU A 69 12.59 3.83 -9.15
N PRO A 70 11.47 3.07 -9.17
CA PRO A 70 10.40 3.26 -8.20
C PRO A 70 10.91 3.04 -6.77
N GLU A 71 10.39 3.84 -5.85
CA GLU A 71 10.66 3.69 -4.41
C GLU A 71 9.53 2.91 -3.79
N MET A 72 9.87 1.96 -2.93
CA MET A 72 8.89 1.11 -2.25
C MET A 72 8.95 1.32 -0.75
N TYR A 73 7.79 1.27 -0.12
CA TYR A 73 7.63 1.50 1.32
C TYR A 73 6.67 0.49 1.92
N MET A 74 6.97 0.07 3.14
CA MET A 74 6.02 -0.63 3.99
C MET A 74 5.48 0.38 4.99
N MET A 75 4.16 0.50 5.09
CA MET A 75 3.49 1.49 5.95
C MET A 75 2.58 0.81 6.94
N GLN A 76 2.55 1.35 8.15
CA GLN A 76 1.69 0.87 9.23
C GLN A 76 1.21 2.05 10.06
N GLN A 77 -0.09 2.15 10.27
CA GLN A 77 -0.63 3.13 11.19
C GLN A 77 -0.34 2.72 12.63
N ALA A 78 -0.10 3.71 13.48
CA ALA A 78 0.23 3.52 14.88
C ALA A 78 -0.75 4.23 15.80
N THR A 79 -0.77 3.84 17.07
CA THR A 79 -1.65 4.45 18.08
C THR A 79 -1.33 5.91 18.34
N GLN A 80 -0.08 6.33 18.09
CA GLN A 80 0.36 7.71 18.24
C GLN A 80 1.64 7.94 17.44
N MET A 81 2.05 9.20 17.33
CA MET A 81 3.29 9.57 16.67
C MET A 81 4.51 9.10 17.47
N ILE A 82 5.54 8.65 16.76
CA ILE A 82 6.84 8.33 17.32
C ILE A 82 7.73 9.54 17.07
N PRO A 83 8.31 10.16 18.13
CA PRO A 83 9.02 11.44 17.97
C PRO A 83 10.41 11.33 17.31
N ASN A 84 11.10 10.21 17.49
CA ASN A 84 12.47 10.03 17.00
C ASN A 84 12.54 8.87 16.02
N MET A 85 13.00 9.14 14.80
CA MET A 85 13.10 8.15 13.74
C MET A 85 14.51 7.60 13.62
N GLU A 86 14.61 6.30 13.31
CA GLU A 86 15.86 5.66 12.91
C GLU A 86 16.02 5.76 11.38
N PRO A 87 17.25 5.59 10.85
CA PRO A 87 17.44 5.56 9.39
C PRO A 87 16.54 4.55 8.70
N GLY A 88 15.96 4.96 7.58
CA GLY A 88 15.02 4.13 6.82
C GLY A 88 13.57 4.26 7.25
N TYR A 89 13.31 4.95 8.35
CA TYR A 89 11.95 5.18 8.85
C TYR A 89 11.52 6.63 8.68
N HIS A 90 10.23 6.81 8.44
CA HIS A 90 9.60 8.12 8.34
C HIS A 90 8.22 8.07 9.01
N MET A 91 7.79 9.18 9.60
CA MET A 91 6.51 9.26 10.31
C MET A 91 5.70 10.46 9.83
N ASP A 92 4.46 10.19 9.44
CA ASP A 92 3.50 11.21 9.03
C ASP A 92 2.31 11.23 9.97
N ALA A 93 1.94 12.41 10.46
CA ALA A 93 0.73 12.57 11.27
C ALA A 93 -0.52 12.26 10.44
N VAL A 94 -0.55 12.73 9.20
CA VAL A 94 -1.63 12.48 8.25
C VAL A 94 -1.02 12.25 6.86
N LEU A 95 -1.40 11.13 6.25
CA LEU A 95 -1.14 10.87 4.84
C LEU A 95 -2.47 10.96 4.11
N ARG A 96 -2.58 11.90 3.18
CA ARG A 96 -3.79 12.09 2.39
C ARG A 96 -3.42 12.09 0.92
N VAL A 97 -4.03 11.18 0.17
CA VAL A 97 -3.82 11.07 -1.28
C VAL A 97 -5.16 11.22 -1.96
N LYS A 98 -5.33 12.30 -2.72
CA LYS A 98 -6.59 12.64 -3.40
C LYS A 98 -6.58 12.18 -4.85
N ASN A 99 -7.77 12.17 -5.45
CA ASN A 99 -7.97 11.87 -6.87
C ASN A 99 -7.43 10.50 -7.25
N CYS A 100 -7.71 9.50 -6.43
CA CYS A 100 -7.26 8.14 -6.68
C CYS A 100 -8.29 7.33 -7.46
N LEU A 101 -7.81 6.46 -8.33
CA LEU A 101 -8.55 5.29 -8.75
C LEU A 101 -8.50 4.26 -7.62
N TYR A 102 -9.59 3.54 -7.43
CA TYR A 102 -9.75 2.59 -6.33
C TYR A 102 -10.31 1.29 -6.84
N ALA A 103 -9.76 0.19 -6.36
CA ALA A 103 -10.32 -1.14 -6.60
C ALA A 103 -10.34 -1.94 -5.30
N HIS A 104 -11.42 -2.70 -5.10
CA HIS A 104 -11.59 -3.60 -3.97
C HIS A 104 -11.56 -5.03 -4.47
N TYR A 105 -10.67 -5.83 -3.91
CA TYR A 105 -10.47 -7.22 -4.30
C TYR A 105 -10.83 -8.15 -3.15
N THR A 106 -11.58 -9.20 -3.48
CA THR A 106 -11.81 -10.34 -2.58
C THR A 106 -11.57 -11.63 -3.36
N GLY A 107 -10.88 -12.58 -2.73
CA GLY A 107 -10.59 -13.86 -3.37
C GLY A 107 -9.21 -14.38 -2.98
N PRO A 108 -8.64 -15.31 -3.76
CA PRO A 108 -7.32 -15.86 -3.47
C PRO A 108 -6.24 -14.78 -3.43
N LEU A 109 -5.42 -14.81 -2.40
CA LEU A 109 -4.33 -13.83 -2.24
C LEU A 109 -3.36 -13.86 -3.42
N SER A 110 -3.12 -15.03 -3.98
CA SER A 110 -2.23 -15.22 -5.14
C SER A 110 -2.68 -14.47 -6.39
N GLN A 111 -3.95 -14.03 -6.46
CA GLN A 111 -4.52 -13.32 -7.60
C GLN A 111 -4.84 -11.86 -7.27
N SER A 112 -4.41 -11.35 -6.12
CA SER A 112 -4.74 -9.99 -5.68
C SER A 112 -4.19 -8.91 -6.61
N GLN A 113 -3.13 -9.18 -7.37
CA GLN A 113 -2.58 -8.25 -8.35
C GLN A 113 -3.56 -7.90 -9.48
N LEU A 114 -4.63 -8.68 -9.64
CA LEU A 114 -5.68 -8.38 -10.63
C LEU A 114 -6.34 -7.02 -10.37
N ALA A 115 -6.42 -6.60 -9.11
CA ALA A 115 -6.95 -5.28 -8.75
C ALA A 115 -6.11 -4.15 -9.38
N SER A 116 -4.79 -4.22 -9.22
CA SER A 116 -3.88 -3.23 -9.80
C SER A 116 -3.93 -3.26 -11.33
N SER A 117 -3.96 -4.45 -11.92
CA SER A 117 -4.04 -4.59 -13.37
C SER A 117 -5.33 -3.96 -13.91
N LYS A 118 -6.45 -4.15 -13.22
CA LYS A 118 -7.72 -3.57 -13.64
C LYS A 118 -7.71 -2.06 -13.58
N LEU A 119 -7.07 -1.47 -12.56
CA LEU A 119 -6.90 -0.02 -12.46
C LEU A 119 -6.06 0.54 -13.60
N GLN A 120 -4.99 -0.13 -13.96
CA GLN A 120 -4.14 0.28 -15.08
C GLN A 120 -4.89 0.23 -16.40
N ILE A 121 -5.67 -0.83 -16.63
CA ILE A 121 -6.50 -0.96 -17.84
C ILE A 121 -7.55 0.15 -17.86
N HIS A 122 -8.21 0.40 -16.74
CA HIS A 122 -9.22 1.46 -16.64
C HIS A 122 -8.63 2.83 -16.99
N ALA A 123 -7.45 3.14 -16.45
CA ALA A 123 -6.76 4.38 -16.74
C ALA A 123 -6.42 4.51 -18.23
N PHE A 124 -5.93 3.43 -18.83
CA PHE A 124 -5.59 3.41 -20.25
C PHE A 124 -6.83 3.62 -21.12
N GLU A 125 -7.92 2.92 -20.83
CA GLU A 125 -9.16 3.00 -21.62
C GLU A 125 -9.84 4.37 -21.52
N ASN A 126 -9.63 5.11 -20.43
CA ASN A 126 -10.27 6.40 -20.17
C ASN A 126 -9.30 7.58 -20.27
N ASP A 127 -8.11 7.38 -20.81
CA ASP A 127 -7.08 8.41 -20.96
C ASP A 127 -6.73 9.13 -19.64
N ILE A 128 -6.75 8.39 -18.54
CA ILE A 128 -6.41 8.92 -17.22
C ILE A 128 -4.91 8.80 -17.03
N LYS A 129 -4.25 9.92 -16.72
CA LYS A 129 -2.82 9.95 -16.41
C LYS A 129 -2.60 9.70 -14.93
N MET A 130 -1.71 8.77 -14.61
CA MET A 130 -1.36 8.42 -13.24
C MET A 130 -0.01 8.99 -12.85
N THR A 131 0.15 9.30 -11.55
CA THR A 131 1.42 9.86 -11.03
C THR A 131 2.51 8.81 -10.87
N GLY A 132 2.13 7.53 -10.80
CA GLY A 132 3.03 6.43 -10.48
C GLY A 132 2.99 6.03 -9.00
N SER A 133 2.25 6.76 -8.17
CA SER A 133 2.05 6.39 -6.77
C SER A 133 0.89 5.43 -6.62
N SER A 134 1.11 4.31 -5.93
CA SER A 134 0.08 3.32 -5.63
C SER A 134 0.20 2.83 -4.20
N TYR A 135 -0.94 2.47 -3.62
CA TYR A 135 -1.06 2.02 -2.23
C TYR A 135 -1.91 0.78 -2.21
N THR A 136 -1.34 -0.33 -1.73
CA THR A 136 -2.04 -1.60 -1.58
C THR A 136 -2.25 -1.87 -0.11
N ILE A 137 -3.51 -1.98 0.30
CA ILE A 137 -3.92 -2.18 1.68
C ILE A 137 -4.36 -3.63 1.85
N TYR A 138 -3.66 -4.37 2.69
CA TYR A 138 -3.93 -5.79 2.95
C TYR A 138 -4.88 -5.90 4.14
N VAL A 139 -6.18 -5.73 3.89
CA VAL A 139 -7.19 -5.78 4.95
C VAL A 139 -7.26 -7.16 5.57
N ASN A 140 -7.16 -8.21 4.74
CA ASN A 140 -7.10 -9.59 5.18
C ASN A 140 -6.17 -10.36 4.23
N GLN A 141 -5.23 -11.11 4.78
CA GLN A 141 -4.24 -11.87 4.01
C GLN A 141 -4.49 -13.38 4.05
N ASP A 142 -5.71 -13.83 4.30
CA ASP A 142 -6.04 -15.26 4.21
C ASP A 142 -5.83 -15.74 2.77
N ASP A 143 -5.26 -16.94 2.60
CA ASP A 143 -4.87 -17.45 1.28
C ASP A 143 -6.03 -17.54 0.30
N ASP A 144 -7.21 -17.97 0.78
CA ASP A 144 -8.39 -18.19 -0.08
C ASP A 144 -9.37 -17.02 -0.05
N ASP A 145 -9.41 -16.27 1.04
CA ASP A 145 -10.37 -15.19 1.28
C ASP A 145 -9.67 -13.88 1.60
N ALA A 146 -8.69 -13.52 0.80
CA ALA A 146 -7.98 -12.24 0.98
C ALA A 146 -8.91 -11.07 0.66
N VAL A 147 -8.68 -9.96 1.36
CA VAL A 147 -9.34 -8.68 1.09
C VAL A 147 -8.24 -7.64 0.90
N VAL A 148 -8.20 -7.06 -0.29
CA VAL A 148 -7.15 -6.11 -0.67
C VAL A 148 -7.77 -4.90 -1.34
N ASP A 149 -7.41 -3.71 -0.85
CA ASP A 149 -7.81 -2.45 -1.45
C ASP A 149 -6.60 -1.80 -2.13
N VAL A 150 -6.79 -1.29 -3.34
CA VAL A 150 -5.73 -0.62 -4.10
C VAL A 150 -6.16 0.78 -4.47
N PHE A 151 -5.31 1.75 -4.17
CA PHE A 151 -5.46 3.15 -4.57
C PHE A 151 -4.31 3.53 -5.48
N MET A 152 -4.62 4.13 -6.64
CA MET A 152 -3.61 4.67 -7.55
C MET A 152 -3.90 6.14 -7.79
N GLU A 153 -2.91 6.98 -7.46
CA GLU A 153 -3.06 8.42 -7.60
C GLU A 153 -3.06 8.84 -9.07
N THR A 154 -4.01 9.71 -9.43
CA THR A 154 -4.08 10.30 -10.77
C THR A 154 -3.53 11.72 -10.76
N LYS A 155 -3.12 12.19 -11.94
CA LYS A 155 -2.65 13.56 -12.13
C LYS A 155 -3.82 14.55 -12.21
#